data_42da60adbe014694ad762af7b11cd2f8
#
_entry.id   42da60adbe014694ad762af7b11cd2f8
#
_cell.length_a   1.000
_cell.length_b   1.000
_cell.length_c   1.000
_cell.angle_alpha   90.00
_cell.angle_beta   90.00
_cell.angle_gamma   90.00
#
_symmetry.space_group_name_H-M   'P 1'
#
loop_
_entity.id
_entity.type
_entity.pdbx_description
1 polymer ?
#
loop_
_entity_poly.entity_id
_entity_poly.type
_entity_poly.pdbx_seq_one_letter_code
_entity_poly.pdbx_strand_id
1 'polypeptide(L)'
;MLLLVGFLSPNKNLFLDEDSRQLKIAVVQPVENNYKILNNLTLQAKNDGAEVIIWPEAVSSYQNFQARTEFADIDIIGGFFIQQDEKIFTSIVNTSTNDRYDKRNLVPFGEFQPFDNLLKNLNEFFNIPNSSLTRGEKSQKKVLIQQIPFSGLICWELSFNDTFVDRTRNTAFIIHISNDSWYGKYMPAQHLLHAKARAIESQKWVVRSTTDGISDIISPYNQKKLSENIPKGIKSFKTETISTNMKNTTYLIFGDYPLLIFSFIIILLALINKNK
;
A
#
# COMPACT_ATOMS: atom_id res chain seq x y z
N MET A 1 -2.64 26.42 -1.43
CA MET A 1 -3.81 25.53 -1.51
C MET A 1 -3.74 24.37 -0.54
N LEU A 2 -2.62 23.70 -0.34
CA LEU A 2 -2.43 22.69 0.71
C LEU A 2 -2.73 23.17 2.14
N LEU A 3 -2.43 24.44 2.45
CA LEU A 3 -2.71 25.06 3.75
C LEU A 3 -4.21 25.33 4.02
N LEU A 4 -5.02 25.54 3.00
CA LEU A 4 -6.48 25.75 3.14
C LEU A 4 -7.26 24.44 3.33
N VAL A 5 -6.78 23.34 2.76
CA VAL A 5 -7.42 22.01 2.94
C VAL A 5 -7.22 21.48 4.36
N GLY A 6 -6.13 21.87 5.04
CA GLY A 6 -5.88 21.49 6.44
C GLY A 6 -6.82 22.14 7.47
N PHE A 7 -7.47 23.25 7.13
CA PHE A 7 -8.44 23.94 8.00
C PHE A 7 -9.87 23.45 7.86
N LEU A 8 -10.21 22.83 6.75
CA LEU A 8 -11.49 22.17 6.57
C LEU A 8 -11.34 20.70 6.98
N SER A 9 -11.37 20.44 8.29
CA SER A 9 -11.60 19.08 8.77
C SER A 9 -12.87 18.58 8.09
N PRO A 10 -12.81 17.61 7.17
CA PRO A 10 -14.00 17.21 6.42
C PRO A 10 -15.04 16.74 7.43
N ASN A 11 -16.21 17.35 7.35
CA ASN A 11 -17.33 16.95 8.17
C ASN A 11 -17.57 15.46 7.89
N LYS A 12 -17.42 14.61 8.90
CA LYS A 12 -17.50 13.15 8.81
C LYS A 12 -18.70 12.67 7.98
N ASN A 13 -19.79 13.43 8.02
CA ASN A 13 -21.06 13.08 7.38
C ASN A 13 -21.11 13.36 5.86
N LEU A 14 -20.21 14.19 5.31
CA LEU A 14 -20.22 14.53 3.87
C LEU A 14 -19.66 13.42 2.98
N PHE A 15 -18.84 12.53 3.54
CA PHE A 15 -18.12 11.50 2.77
C PHE A 15 -18.46 10.07 3.21
N LEU A 16 -19.39 9.88 4.14
CA LEU A 16 -19.85 8.55 4.50
C LEU A 16 -20.64 7.95 3.34
N ASP A 17 -20.34 6.72 3.04
CA ASP A 17 -21.11 5.91 2.12
C ASP A 17 -22.30 5.30 2.88
N GLU A 18 -23.51 5.47 2.34
CA GLU A 18 -24.73 4.92 2.96
C GLU A 18 -24.69 3.38 3.00
N ASP A 19 -23.99 2.76 2.02
CA ASP A 19 -23.77 1.33 1.94
C ASP A 19 -22.46 0.87 2.64
N SER A 20 -21.93 1.68 3.54
CA SER A 20 -20.69 1.38 4.25
C SER A 20 -20.81 0.07 5.05
N ARG A 21 -19.90 -0.86 4.78
CA ARG A 21 -19.73 -2.09 5.56
C ARG A 21 -18.60 -1.92 6.57
N GLN A 22 -18.70 -2.63 7.67
CA GLN A 22 -17.61 -2.72 8.63
C GLN A 22 -16.85 -4.03 8.43
N LEU A 23 -15.52 -3.96 8.53
CA LEU A 23 -14.62 -5.10 8.47
C LEU A 23 -13.66 -5.02 9.65
N LYS A 24 -13.54 -6.09 10.43
CA LYS A 24 -12.54 -6.19 11.48
C LYS A 24 -11.26 -6.76 10.89
N ILE A 25 -10.25 -5.91 10.68
CA ILE A 25 -9.00 -6.23 9.98
C ILE A 25 -7.83 -6.16 10.95
N ALA A 26 -6.89 -7.08 10.81
CA ALA A 26 -5.62 -7.02 11.51
C ALA A 26 -4.44 -6.81 10.55
N VAL A 27 -3.44 -6.07 10.98
CA VAL A 27 -2.10 -6.04 10.38
C VAL A 27 -1.12 -6.77 11.27
N VAL A 28 -0.18 -7.51 10.69
CA VAL A 28 0.89 -8.18 11.43
C VAL A 28 2.25 -7.59 11.05
N GLN A 29 3.12 -7.42 12.05
CA GLN A 29 4.51 -6.98 11.89
C GLN A 29 5.45 -8.03 12.49
N PRO A 30 6.05 -8.90 11.68
CA PRO A 30 6.90 -10.00 12.17
C PRO A 30 8.32 -9.58 12.51
N VAL A 31 8.79 -8.41 12.07
CA VAL A 31 10.19 -7.91 12.13
C VAL A 31 11.14 -8.71 11.24
N GLU A 32 10.91 -9.98 11.07
CA GLU A 32 11.64 -10.88 10.18
C GLU A 32 10.66 -11.84 9.44
N ASN A 33 11.00 -12.24 8.23
CA ASN A 33 10.18 -13.15 7.43
C ASN A 33 10.36 -14.60 7.95
N ASN A 34 9.62 -14.92 9.03
CA ASN A 34 9.60 -16.23 9.66
C ASN A 34 8.18 -16.72 9.83
N TYR A 35 7.87 -17.87 9.23
CA TYR A 35 6.53 -18.45 9.28
C TYR A 35 6.02 -18.76 10.70
N LYS A 36 6.88 -19.16 11.63
CA LYS A 36 6.46 -19.41 13.02
C LYS A 36 5.96 -18.13 13.69
N ILE A 37 6.63 -17.01 13.41
CA ILE A 37 6.24 -15.69 13.93
C ILE A 37 4.94 -15.24 13.25
N LEU A 38 4.87 -15.31 11.92
CA LEU A 38 3.66 -14.96 11.16
C LEU A 38 2.47 -15.78 11.62
N ASN A 39 2.62 -17.11 11.76
CA ASN A 39 1.57 -17.99 12.25
C ASN A 39 1.10 -17.58 13.65
N ASN A 40 2.02 -17.36 14.59
CA ASN A 40 1.66 -16.96 15.94
C ASN A 40 0.89 -15.63 15.98
N LEU A 41 1.38 -14.61 15.28
CA LEU A 41 0.70 -13.30 15.19
C LEU A 41 -0.66 -13.42 14.49
N THR A 42 -0.76 -14.23 13.44
CA THR A 42 -2.00 -14.51 12.71
C THR A 42 -3.05 -15.15 13.61
N LEU A 43 -2.66 -16.18 14.37
CA LEU A 43 -3.57 -16.84 15.32
C LEU A 43 -4.00 -15.90 16.46
N GLN A 44 -3.11 -15.07 16.96
CA GLN A 44 -3.46 -14.06 17.97
C GLN A 44 -4.46 -13.04 17.40
N ALA A 45 -4.23 -12.54 16.19
CA ALA A 45 -5.12 -11.61 15.51
C ALA A 45 -6.51 -12.24 15.24
N LYS A 46 -6.54 -13.51 14.81
CA LYS A 46 -7.80 -14.28 14.65
C LYS A 46 -8.53 -14.40 15.98
N ASN A 47 -7.85 -14.74 17.05
CA ASN A 47 -8.44 -14.84 18.40
C ASN A 47 -8.94 -13.49 18.93
N ASP A 48 -8.35 -12.38 18.50
CA ASP A 48 -8.84 -11.02 18.76
C ASP A 48 -10.05 -10.66 17.89
N GLY A 49 -10.49 -11.59 17.04
CA GLY A 49 -11.69 -11.51 16.20
C GLY A 49 -11.47 -10.81 14.86
N ALA A 50 -10.25 -10.75 14.36
CA ALA A 50 -9.99 -10.27 13.00
C ALA A 50 -10.62 -11.24 11.98
N GLU A 51 -11.35 -10.67 11.02
CA GLU A 51 -11.97 -11.40 9.90
C GLU A 51 -10.97 -11.57 8.75
N VAL A 52 -10.08 -10.58 8.58
CA VAL A 52 -9.05 -10.54 7.53
C VAL A 52 -7.73 -10.13 8.14
N ILE A 53 -6.66 -10.81 7.76
CA ILE A 53 -5.32 -10.55 8.29
C ILE A 53 -4.38 -10.13 7.17
N ILE A 54 -3.70 -9.00 7.34
CA ILE A 54 -2.82 -8.42 6.33
C ILE A 54 -1.38 -8.73 6.69
N TRP A 55 -0.69 -9.46 5.80
CA TRP A 55 0.73 -9.76 5.89
C TRP A 55 1.55 -8.73 5.10
N PRO A 56 2.81 -8.47 5.51
CA PRO A 56 3.67 -7.51 4.85
C PRO A 56 4.16 -7.99 3.46
N GLU A 57 4.98 -7.16 2.81
CA GLU A 57 5.57 -7.41 1.49
C GLU A 57 6.57 -8.57 1.52
N ALA A 58 6.53 -9.40 0.48
CA ALA A 58 7.58 -10.39 0.14
C ALA A 58 7.92 -11.35 1.29
N VAL A 59 6.91 -11.87 1.99
CA VAL A 59 7.13 -12.78 3.13
C VAL A 59 7.69 -14.13 2.69
N SER A 60 7.35 -14.60 1.48
CA SER A 60 7.88 -15.83 0.88
C SER A 60 7.45 -15.96 -0.59
N SER A 61 7.80 -17.08 -1.25
CA SER A 61 7.13 -17.46 -2.48
C SER A 61 5.70 -17.94 -2.19
N TYR A 62 4.77 -17.65 -3.12
CA TYR A 62 3.37 -18.07 -2.97
C TYR A 62 3.22 -19.59 -3.01
N GLN A 63 4.02 -20.29 -3.80
CA GLN A 63 4.06 -21.75 -3.85
C GLN A 63 4.39 -22.36 -2.46
N ASN A 64 5.35 -21.78 -1.74
CA ASN A 64 5.69 -22.23 -0.39
C ASN A 64 4.55 -21.96 0.60
N PHE A 65 3.79 -20.88 0.41
CA PHE A 65 2.60 -20.61 1.22
C PHE A 65 1.49 -21.62 0.93
N GLN A 66 1.18 -21.90 -0.34
CA GLN A 66 0.12 -22.83 -0.74
C GLN A 66 0.33 -24.26 -0.24
N ALA A 67 1.57 -24.65 0.00
CA ALA A 67 1.90 -25.96 0.58
C ALA A 67 1.55 -26.07 2.08
N ARG A 68 1.06 -24.99 2.72
CA ARG A 68 0.74 -24.92 4.13
C ARG A 68 -0.75 -25.04 4.38
N THR A 69 -1.11 -25.89 5.33
CA THR A 69 -2.50 -26.16 5.69
C THR A 69 -2.97 -25.38 6.93
N GLU A 70 -2.02 -24.85 7.72
CA GLU A 70 -2.33 -24.16 8.97
C GLU A 70 -3.10 -22.85 8.80
N PHE A 71 -3.20 -22.33 7.56
CA PHE A 71 -3.88 -21.07 7.24
C PHE A 71 -5.17 -21.27 6.41
N ALA A 72 -5.60 -22.51 6.18
CA ALA A 72 -6.68 -22.84 5.24
C ALA A 72 -8.04 -22.18 5.59
N ASP A 73 -8.30 -21.88 6.85
CA ASP A 73 -9.53 -21.31 7.38
C ASP A 73 -9.36 -19.83 7.82
N ILE A 74 -8.34 -19.15 7.31
CA ILE A 74 -8.05 -17.75 7.65
C ILE A 74 -7.93 -16.95 6.36
N ASP A 75 -8.69 -15.86 6.25
CA ASP A 75 -8.58 -14.91 5.14
C ASP A 75 -7.30 -14.06 5.29
N ILE A 76 -6.30 -14.36 4.50
CA ILE A 76 -5.02 -13.63 4.48
C ILE A 76 -4.89 -12.86 3.17
N ILE A 77 -4.56 -11.59 3.28
CA ILE A 77 -4.06 -10.77 2.17
C ILE A 77 -2.58 -10.54 2.42
N GLY A 78 -1.73 -11.11 1.60
CA GLY A 78 -0.29 -11.09 1.86
C GLY A 78 0.55 -10.68 0.67
N GLY A 79 1.78 -10.24 0.96
CA GLY A 79 2.80 -9.94 -0.02
C GLY A 79 3.68 -11.16 -0.31
N PHE A 80 3.67 -11.63 -1.55
CA PHE A 80 4.38 -12.82 -1.98
C PHE A 80 5.19 -12.59 -3.24
N PHE A 81 6.25 -13.39 -3.41
CA PHE A 81 6.86 -13.57 -4.70
C PHE A 81 6.07 -14.60 -5.51
N ILE A 82 5.72 -14.24 -6.74
CA ILE A 82 5.04 -15.12 -7.70
C ILE A 82 6.00 -15.40 -8.84
N GLN A 83 6.33 -16.68 -9.03
CA GLN A 83 7.06 -17.12 -10.21
C GLN A 83 6.08 -17.59 -11.28
N GLN A 84 6.20 -17.02 -12.47
CA GLN A 84 5.44 -17.42 -13.65
C GLN A 84 6.40 -17.49 -14.83
N ASP A 85 6.70 -18.69 -15.28
CA ASP A 85 7.76 -18.96 -16.24
C ASP A 85 9.11 -18.40 -15.74
N GLU A 86 9.78 -17.58 -16.55
CA GLU A 86 11.03 -16.91 -16.20
C GLU A 86 10.82 -15.58 -15.44
N LYS A 87 9.57 -15.18 -15.21
CA LYS A 87 9.21 -13.90 -14.58
C LYS A 87 8.96 -14.08 -13.09
N ILE A 88 9.44 -13.12 -12.30
CA ILE A 88 9.20 -13.07 -10.86
C ILE A 88 8.53 -11.74 -10.55
N PHE A 89 7.36 -11.81 -9.92
CA PHE A 89 6.60 -10.64 -9.49
C PHE A 89 6.58 -10.54 -7.98
N THR A 90 6.58 -9.33 -7.44
CA THR A 90 6.15 -9.06 -6.07
C THR A 90 4.68 -8.69 -6.10
N SER A 91 3.84 -9.44 -5.37
CA SER A 91 2.39 -9.35 -5.52
C SER A 91 1.68 -9.28 -4.18
N ILE A 92 0.57 -8.55 -4.12
CA ILE A 92 -0.46 -8.71 -3.11
C ILE A 92 -1.39 -9.84 -3.58
N VAL A 93 -1.62 -10.83 -2.75
CA VAL A 93 -2.49 -11.97 -3.06
C VAL A 93 -3.57 -12.09 -2.00
N ASN A 94 -4.83 -12.24 -2.43
CA ASN A 94 -5.89 -12.79 -1.59
C ASN A 94 -5.77 -14.32 -1.61
N THR A 95 -5.40 -14.93 -0.49
CA THR A 95 -5.11 -16.36 -0.42
C THR A 95 -6.36 -17.23 -0.56
N SER A 96 -7.55 -16.69 -0.28
CA SER A 96 -8.82 -17.42 -0.38
C SER A 96 -9.34 -17.48 -1.81
N THR A 97 -9.08 -16.47 -2.65
CA THR A 97 -9.57 -16.38 -4.04
C THR A 97 -8.47 -16.55 -5.09
N ASN A 98 -7.22 -16.46 -4.70
CA ASN A 98 -6.04 -16.37 -5.58
C ASN A 98 -6.03 -15.11 -6.47
N ASP A 99 -6.90 -14.13 -6.21
CA ASP A 99 -6.82 -12.83 -6.87
C ASP A 99 -5.53 -12.12 -6.45
N ARG A 100 -4.86 -11.48 -7.41
CA ARG A 100 -3.59 -10.82 -7.14
C ARG A 100 -3.46 -9.45 -7.81
N TYR A 101 -2.58 -8.65 -7.25
CA TYR A 101 -2.05 -7.42 -7.82
C TYR A 101 -0.52 -7.49 -7.85
N ASP A 102 0.08 -7.37 -9.02
CA ASP A 102 1.52 -7.39 -9.23
C ASP A 102 2.07 -5.95 -9.20
N LYS A 103 3.16 -5.75 -8.46
CA LYS A 103 3.81 -4.45 -8.28
C LYS A 103 4.19 -3.80 -9.61
N ARG A 104 3.77 -2.56 -9.82
CA ARG A 104 3.98 -1.80 -11.07
C ARG A 104 5.23 -0.93 -11.02
N ASN A 105 5.47 -0.30 -9.87
CA ASN A 105 6.58 0.63 -9.68
C ASN A 105 7.71 -0.05 -8.91
N LEU A 106 8.63 -0.65 -9.66
CA LEU A 106 9.80 -1.32 -9.08
C LEU A 106 10.86 -0.32 -8.66
N VAL A 107 11.59 -0.64 -7.58
CA VAL A 107 12.70 0.17 -7.06
C VAL A 107 13.92 0.01 -7.97
N PRO A 108 14.42 1.10 -8.60
CA PRO A 108 15.64 1.02 -9.39
C PRO A 108 16.82 0.53 -8.55
N PHE A 109 17.67 -0.29 -9.13
CA PHE A 109 18.85 -0.91 -8.53
C PHE A 109 18.58 -1.86 -7.34
N GLY A 110 17.36 -1.86 -6.79
CA GLY A 110 16.96 -2.78 -5.73
C GLY A 110 16.14 -3.96 -6.25
N GLU A 111 15.21 -3.71 -7.15
CA GLU A 111 14.26 -4.68 -7.68
C GLU A 111 14.44 -4.91 -9.20
N PHE A 112 14.97 -3.94 -9.91
CA PHE A 112 15.36 -4.09 -11.31
C PHE A 112 16.58 -3.23 -11.62
N GLN A 113 17.31 -3.57 -12.67
CA GLN A 113 18.44 -2.77 -13.14
C GLN A 113 18.02 -1.91 -14.33
N PRO A 114 18.02 -0.56 -14.19
CA PRO A 114 17.84 0.33 -15.32
C PRO A 114 19.00 0.15 -16.31
N PHE A 115 18.71 0.11 -17.61
CA PHE A 115 19.72 0.00 -18.68
C PHE A 115 20.59 -1.26 -18.62
N ASP A 116 20.05 -2.39 -18.13
CA ASP A 116 20.78 -3.65 -17.96
C ASP A 116 21.60 -4.03 -19.21
N ASN A 117 21.02 -3.92 -20.41
CA ASN A 117 21.71 -4.19 -21.67
C ASN A 117 22.93 -3.28 -21.93
N LEU A 118 22.95 -2.05 -21.40
CA LEU A 118 24.03 -1.09 -21.59
C LEU A 118 25.09 -1.21 -20.49
N LEU A 119 24.66 -1.56 -19.28
CA LEU A 119 25.49 -1.57 -18.07
C LEU A 119 25.96 -2.98 -17.66
N LYS A 120 25.66 -4.02 -18.45
CA LYS A 120 25.96 -5.40 -18.10
C LYS A 120 27.42 -5.61 -17.66
N ASN A 121 28.39 -5.10 -18.43
CA ASN A 121 29.82 -5.23 -18.09
C ASN A 121 30.21 -4.46 -16.83
N LEU A 122 29.55 -3.31 -16.57
CA LEU A 122 29.75 -2.54 -15.33
C LEU A 122 29.14 -3.23 -14.13
N ASN A 123 27.94 -3.81 -14.29
CA ASN A 123 27.25 -4.54 -13.24
C ASN A 123 28.03 -5.77 -12.80
N GLU A 124 28.61 -6.51 -13.75
CA GLU A 124 29.50 -7.64 -13.48
C GLU A 124 30.78 -7.18 -12.75
N PHE A 125 31.37 -6.05 -13.17
CA PHE A 125 32.57 -5.49 -12.55
C PHE A 125 32.35 -5.06 -11.09
N PHE A 126 31.18 -4.47 -10.79
CA PHE A 126 30.84 -4.02 -9.44
C PHE A 126 30.11 -5.08 -8.60
N ASN A 127 29.97 -6.32 -9.09
CA ASN A 127 29.22 -7.39 -8.43
C ASN A 127 27.80 -6.95 -7.97
N ILE A 128 27.12 -6.17 -8.79
CA ILE A 128 25.75 -5.73 -8.48
C ILE A 128 24.82 -6.94 -8.65
N PRO A 129 24.08 -7.34 -7.61
CA PRO A 129 23.20 -8.49 -7.72
C PRO A 129 22.17 -8.30 -8.83
N ASN A 130 22.04 -9.29 -9.72
CA ASN A 130 20.98 -9.32 -10.74
C ASN A 130 19.62 -9.58 -10.07
N SER A 131 19.01 -8.53 -9.50
CA SER A 131 17.61 -8.59 -9.09
C SER A 131 16.76 -8.17 -10.29
N SER A 132 16.10 -9.12 -10.91
CA SER A 132 15.24 -8.87 -12.07
C SER A 132 13.80 -9.23 -11.75
N LEU A 133 13.16 -8.43 -10.89
CA LEU A 133 11.72 -8.53 -10.74
C LEU A 133 11.03 -8.00 -12.00
N THR A 134 9.90 -8.59 -12.30
CA THR A 134 9.08 -8.20 -13.45
C THR A 134 8.02 -7.19 -13.00
N ARG A 135 7.83 -6.14 -13.78
CA ARG A 135 6.76 -5.17 -13.55
C ARG A 135 5.40 -5.77 -13.83
N GLY A 136 4.44 -5.53 -12.95
CA GLY A 136 3.05 -5.82 -13.19
C GLY A 136 2.45 -4.95 -14.32
N GLU A 137 1.44 -5.47 -14.98
CA GLU A 137 0.69 -4.76 -16.02
C GLU A 137 0.08 -3.47 -15.48
N LYS A 138 -0.04 -2.44 -16.34
CA LYS A 138 -0.68 -1.17 -15.96
C LYS A 138 -2.15 -1.37 -15.62
N SER A 139 -2.86 -2.15 -16.42
CA SER A 139 -4.26 -2.48 -16.19
C SER A 139 -4.38 -3.83 -15.50
N GLN A 140 -4.70 -3.82 -14.22
CA GLN A 140 -4.93 -5.03 -13.42
C GLN A 140 -6.26 -4.93 -12.69
N LYS A 141 -6.96 -6.05 -12.58
CA LYS A 141 -8.22 -6.13 -11.83
C LYS A 141 -8.02 -5.67 -10.39
N LYS A 142 -9.08 -5.16 -9.79
CA LYS A 142 -9.09 -4.89 -8.34
C LYS A 142 -9.14 -6.24 -7.61
N VAL A 143 -8.36 -6.37 -6.56
CA VAL A 143 -8.45 -7.52 -5.66
C VAL A 143 -9.63 -7.29 -4.71
N LEU A 144 -10.34 -8.35 -4.40
CA LEU A 144 -11.57 -8.29 -3.59
C LEU A 144 -11.34 -8.97 -2.23
N ILE A 145 -12.01 -8.47 -1.20
CA ILE A 145 -12.23 -9.14 0.08
C ILE A 145 -13.74 -9.20 0.30
N GLN A 146 -14.33 -10.39 0.43
CA GLN A 146 -15.78 -10.54 0.64
C GLN A 146 -16.62 -9.71 -0.36
N GLN A 147 -16.22 -9.73 -1.65
CA GLN A 147 -16.78 -8.93 -2.75
C GLN A 147 -16.55 -7.40 -2.65
N ILE A 148 -15.74 -6.92 -1.71
CA ILE A 148 -15.40 -5.51 -1.54
C ILE A 148 -14.06 -5.23 -2.22
N PRO A 149 -13.98 -4.36 -3.24
CA PRO A 149 -12.72 -4.04 -3.91
C PRO A 149 -11.85 -3.13 -3.04
N PHE A 150 -10.57 -3.47 -2.92
CA PHE A 150 -9.59 -2.63 -2.27
C PHE A 150 -8.46 -2.18 -3.21
N SER A 151 -7.82 -1.08 -2.86
CA SER A 151 -6.60 -0.61 -3.51
C SER A 151 -5.39 -1.31 -2.92
N GLY A 152 -4.75 -2.19 -3.68
CA GLY A 152 -3.46 -2.77 -3.29
C GLY A 152 -2.32 -1.86 -3.74
N LEU A 153 -1.41 -1.51 -2.82
CA LEU A 153 -0.20 -0.74 -3.08
C LEU A 153 0.99 -1.38 -2.35
N ILE A 154 2.11 -1.51 -3.03
CA ILE A 154 3.29 -2.20 -2.52
C ILE A 154 4.44 -1.21 -2.36
N CYS A 155 4.94 -1.08 -1.12
CA CYS A 155 6.12 -0.30 -0.78
C CYS A 155 6.00 1.16 -1.27
N TRP A 156 6.95 1.66 -2.01
CA TRP A 156 7.00 3.04 -2.46
C TRP A 156 5.95 3.42 -3.54
N GLU A 157 5.15 2.47 -4.05
CA GLU A 157 4.02 2.77 -4.95
C GLU A 157 3.06 3.81 -4.36
N LEU A 158 2.99 3.88 -3.04
CA LEU A 158 2.23 4.88 -2.30
C LEU A 158 2.64 6.33 -2.64
N SER A 159 3.87 6.54 -3.11
CA SER A 159 4.42 7.85 -3.47
C SER A 159 4.10 8.28 -4.91
N PHE A 160 3.65 7.36 -5.78
CA PHE A 160 3.34 7.65 -7.17
C PHE A 160 1.87 8.04 -7.33
N ASN A 161 1.62 9.32 -7.61
CA ASN A 161 0.27 9.88 -7.70
C ASN A 161 -0.60 9.18 -8.75
N ASP A 162 -0.05 8.89 -9.93
CA ASP A 162 -0.75 8.22 -11.02
C ASP A 162 -1.15 6.79 -10.64
N THR A 163 -0.24 6.03 -10.06
CA THR A 163 -0.50 4.67 -9.56
C THR A 163 -1.50 4.70 -8.42
N PHE A 164 -1.33 5.62 -7.47
CA PHE A 164 -2.24 5.77 -6.34
C PHE A 164 -3.66 6.08 -6.79
N VAL A 165 -3.85 7.08 -7.65
CA VAL A 165 -5.18 7.48 -8.15
C VAL A 165 -5.83 6.35 -8.95
N ASP A 166 -5.09 5.74 -9.88
CA ASP A 166 -5.58 4.63 -10.71
C ASP A 166 -6.00 3.42 -9.87
N ARG A 167 -5.18 3.04 -8.88
CA ARG A 167 -5.47 1.88 -8.03
C ARG A 167 -6.58 2.15 -7.02
N THR A 168 -6.71 3.39 -6.51
CA THR A 168 -7.62 3.72 -5.42
C THR A 168 -9.01 4.13 -5.89
N ARG A 169 -9.15 4.61 -7.14
CA ARG A 169 -10.45 4.91 -7.73
C ARG A 169 -11.35 3.68 -7.75
N ASN A 170 -12.62 3.84 -7.32
CA ASN A 170 -13.62 2.78 -7.25
C ASN A 170 -13.20 1.59 -6.37
N THR A 171 -12.56 1.87 -5.24
CA THR A 171 -12.25 0.89 -4.19
C THR A 171 -12.75 1.40 -2.84
N ALA A 172 -12.94 0.49 -1.89
CA ALA A 172 -13.55 0.82 -0.60
C ALA A 172 -12.54 1.29 0.46
N PHE A 173 -11.31 0.79 0.40
CA PHE A 173 -10.19 1.12 1.31
C PHE A 173 -8.87 0.75 0.64
N ILE A 174 -7.76 1.01 1.32
CA ILE A 174 -6.40 0.81 0.81
C ILE A 174 -5.69 -0.20 1.69
N ILE A 175 -5.06 -1.20 1.07
CA ILE A 175 -4.07 -2.07 1.70
C ILE A 175 -2.70 -1.66 1.17
N HIS A 176 -1.83 -1.28 2.07
CA HIS A 176 -0.45 -0.94 1.79
C HIS A 176 0.47 -1.90 2.51
N ILE A 177 1.23 -2.67 1.77
CA ILE A 177 2.24 -3.59 2.32
C ILE A 177 3.64 -3.11 1.98
N SER A 178 4.59 -3.30 2.89
CA SER A 178 5.97 -2.88 2.67
C SER A 178 6.97 -3.76 3.44
N ASN A 179 8.19 -3.82 2.92
CA ASN A 179 9.33 -4.32 3.66
C ASN A 179 10.30 -3.16 3.93
N ASP A 180 10.15 -2.51 5.08
CA ASP A 180 10.95 -1.34 5.45
C ASP A 180 12.28 -1.71 6.13
N SER A 181 12.61 -3.01 6.26
CA SER A 181 13.86 -3.49 6.91
C SER A 181 15.14 -3.03 6.18
N TRP A 182 15.02 -2.80 4.86
CA TRP A 182 16.12 -2.35 3.99
C TRP A 182 16.52 -0.91 4.23
N TYR A 183 15.64 -0.11 4.82
CA TYR A 183 15.80 1.32 4.93
C TYR A 183 16.27 1.72 6.33
N GLY A 184 17.08 2.77 6.37
CA GLY A 184 17.52 3.34 7.63
C GLY A 184 16.37 3.92 8.48
N LYS A 185 16.73 4.60 9.52
CA LYS A 185 15.83 5.07 10.59
C LYS A 185 14.66 5.95 10.11
N TYR A 186 14.84 6.73 9.05
CA TYR A 186 13.88 7.79 8.67
C TYR A 186 12.80 7.33 7.69
N MET A 187 13.09 6.40 6.82
CA MET A 187 12.16 5.98 5.76
C MET A 187 10.83 5.39 6.29
N PRO A 188 10.83 4.54 7.34
CA PRO A 188 9.56 4.04 7.90
C PRO A 188 8.60 5.15 8.36
N ALA A 189 9.15 6.23 8.95
CA ALA A 189 8.37 7.40 9.36
C ALA A 189 7.84 8.19 8.14
N GLN A 190 8.65 8.35 7.09
CA GLN A 190 8.20 8.99 5.84
C GLN A 190 7.11 8.18 5.15
N HIS A 191 7.24 6.85 5.06
CA HIS A 191 6.19 5.98 4.52
C HIS A 191 4.89 6.09 5.32
N LEU A 192 4.97 6.16 6.65
CA LEU A 192 3.79 6.38 7.49
C LEU A 192 3.13 7.73 7.20
N LEU A 193 3.92 8.81 7.04
CA LEU A 193 3.40 10.13 6.67
C LEU A 193 2.71 10.13 5.31
N HIS A 194 3.29 9.45 4.31
CA HIS A 194 2.64 9.25 3.02
C HIS A 194 1.33 8.50 3.18
N ALA A 195 1.30 7.40 3.95
CA ALA A 195 0.07 6.64 4.19
C ALA A 195 -1.03 7.49 4.85
N LYS A 196 -0.66 8.35 5.81
CA LYS A 196 -1.59 9.31 6.44
C LYS A 196 -2.12 10.35 5.45
N ALA A 197 -1.25 10.89 4.59
CA ALA A 197 -1.66 11.82 3.53
C ALA A 197 -2.64 11.15 2.55
N ARG A 198 -2.35 9.93 2.10
CA ARG A 198 -3.22 9.16 1.20
C ARG A 198 -4.58 8.83 1.80
N ALA A 199 -4.64 8.54 3.12
CA ALA A 199 -5.91 8.36 3.81
C ALA A 199 -6.79 9.63 3.74
N ILE A 200 -6.20 10.81 3.96
CA ILE A 200 -6.90 12.10 3.90
C ILE A 200 -7.33 12.43 2.45
N GLU A 201 -6.42 12.32 1.49
CA GLU A 201 -6.65 12.64 0.08
C GLU A 201 -7.76 11.79 -0.54
N SER A 202 -7.82 10.52 -0.18
CA SER A 202 -8.81 9.57 -0.71
C SER A 202 -10.08 9.45 0.12
N GLN A 203 -10.08 9.95 1.37
CA GLN A 203 -11.13 9.71 2.37
C GLN A 203 -11.41 8.21 2.58
N LYS A 204 -10.35 7.40 2.53
CA LYS A 204 -10.39 5.95 2.72
C LYS A 204 -9.44 5.51 3.82
N TRP A 205 -9.81 4.46 4.53
CA TRP A 205 -8.91 3.80 5.47
C TRP A 205 -7.67 3.26 4.76
N VAL A 206 -6.52 3.39 5.40
CA VAL A 206 -5.26 2.77 4.95
C VAL A 206 -4.84 1.73 5.98
N VAL A 207 -4.84 0.47 5.56
CA VAL A 207 -4.39 -0.69 6.33
C VAL A 207 -2.95 -0.98 5.92
N ARG A 208 -1.99 -0.60 6.77
CA ARG A 208 -0.56 -0.68 6.47
C ARG A 208 0.11 -1.78 7.28
N SER A 209 0.61 -2.82 6.62
CA SER A 209 1.42 -3.90 7.20
C SER A 209 2.85 -3.84 6.69
N THR A 210 3.84 -3.91 7.59
CA THR A 210 5.26 -3.87 7.25
C THR A 210 6.02 -5.00 7.90
N THR A 211 7.11 -5.48 7.27
CA THR A 211 7.96 -6.50 7.87
C THR A 211 8.69 -5.96 9.10
N ASP A 212 9.46 -4.89 8.94
CA ASP A 212 10.13 -4.16 10.03
C ASP A 212 10.10 -2.66 9.73
N GLY A 213 8.97 -2.06 9.99
CA GLY A 213 8.73 -0.64 9.78
C GLY A 213 7.79 -0.09 10.83
N ILE A 214 6.82 0.70 10.40
CA ILE A 214 5.73 1.18 11.27
C ILE A 214 4.43 0.71 10.66
N SER A 215 3.79 -0.28 11.27
CA SER A 215 2.48 -0.79 10.83
C SER A 215 1.36 -0.06 11.55
N ASP A 216 0.27 0.23 10.83
CA ASP A 216 -0.85 0.97 11.39
C ASP A 216 -2.15 0.73 10.59
N ILE A 217 -3.29 1.00 11.21
CA ILE A 217 -4.59 1.09 10.56
C ILE A 217 -5.07 2.54 10.71
N ILE A 218 -5.04 3.27 9.60
CA ILE A 218 -5.09 4.73 9.57
C ILE A 218 -6.48 5.18 9.12
N SER A 219 -7.17 5.91 9.98
CA SER A 219 -8.45 6.53 9.65
C SER A 219 -8.26 7.79 8.81
N PRO A 220 -9.10 8.04 7.79
CA PRO A 220 -9.09 9.29 7.06
C PRO A 220 -9.62 10.49 7.87
N TYR A 221 -10.35 10.25 8.95
CA TYR A 221 -11.11 11.29 9.66
C TYR A 221 -10.45 11.77 10.96
N ASN A 222 -9.84 10.88 11.70
CA ASN A 222 -9.31 11.23 13.03
C ASN A 222 -8.05 10.42 13.35
N GLN A 223 -6.92 10.90 12.85
CA GLN A 223 -5.62 10.23 13.02
C GLN A 223 -5.05 10.33 14.44
N LYS A 224 -5.65 11.14 15.32
CA LYS A 224 -5.17 11.32 16.71
C LYS A 224 -5.82 10.38 17.73
N LYS A 225 -6.93 9.73 17.38
CA LYS A 225 -7.75 8.93 18.32
C LYS A 225 -7.56 7.42 18.19
N LEU A 226 -6.81 6.96 17.18
CA LEU A 226 -6.55 5.54 16.99
C LEU A 226 -5.50 5.06 17.99
N SER A 227 -5.59 3.78 18.31
CA SER A 227 -4.57 3.08 19.10
C SER A 227 -3.17 3.36 18.53
N GLU A 228 -2.15 3.24 19.37
CA GLU A 228 -0.78 3.46 18.94
C GLU A 228 -0.41 2.53 17.77
N ASN A 229 0.39 3.04 16.83
CA ASN A 229 0.95 2.22 15.75
C ASN A 229 1.91 1.18 16.31
N ILE A 230 2.20 0.14 15.54
CA ILE A 230 3.28 -0.82 15.85
C ILE A 230 4.59 -0.18 15.40
N PRO A 231 5.48 0.18 16.32
CA PRO A 231 6.74 0.83 15.96
C PRO A 231 7.73 -0.16 15.35
N LYS A 232 8.74 0.37 14.62
CA LYS A 232 9.86 -0.42 14.09
C LYS A 232 10.54 -1.25 15.17
N GLY A 233 10.88 -2.49 14.85
CA GLY A 233 11.56 -3.44 15.75
C GLY A 233 10.65 -4.19 16.72
N ILE A 234 9.34 -3.93 16.70
CA ILE A 234 8.37 -4.60 17.59
C ILE A 234 7.59 -5.66 16.83
N LYS A 235 7.71 -6.93 17.24
CA LYS A 235 6.89 -8.05 16.76
C LYS A 235 5.50 -7.95 17.39
N SER A 236 4.49 -7.63 16.60
CA SER A 236 3.14 -7.44 17.10
C SER A 236 2.10 -7.52 15.98
N PHE A 237 0.84 -7.47 16.36
CA PHE A 237 -0.30 -7.25 15.49
C PHE A 237 -1.16 -6.11 16.03
N LYS A 238 -2.00 -5.56 15.17
CA LYS A 238 -2.98 -4.54 15.54
C LYS A 238 -4.28 -4.84 14.81
N THR A 239 -5.39 -4.88 15.53
CA THR A 239 -6.73 -5.13 15.02
C THR A 239 -7.59 -3.89 15.19
N GLU A 240 -8.31 -3.50 14.16
CA GLU A 240 -9.27 -2.40 14.16
C GLU A 240 -10.47 -2.72 13.27
N THR A 241 -11.60 -2.10 13.59
CA THR A 241 -12.78 -2.13 12.71
C THR A 241 -12.74 -0.91 11.79
N ILE A 242 -12.63 -1.16 10.48
CA ILE A 242 -12.65 -0.13 9.45
C ILE A 242 -14.04 -0.03 8.81
N SER A 243 -14.37 1.15 8.29
CA SER A 243 -15.58 1.37 7.50
C SER A 243 -15.23 1.53 6.03
N THR A 244 -15.91 0.81 5.17
CA THR A 244 -15.72 0.90 3.71
C THR A 244 -16.26 2.22 3.17
N ASN A 245 -15.63 2.76 2.10
CA ASN A 245 -16.09 3.97 1.43
C ASN A 245 -15.80 3.89 -0.07
N MET A 246 -16.83 3.64 -0.88
CA MET A 246 -16.71 3.54 -2.34
C MET A 246 -16.66 4.90 -3.05
N LYS A 247 -17.01 5.99 -2.36
CA LYS A 247 -16.99 7.34 -2.95
C LYS A 247 -15.58 7.75 -3.37
N ASN A 248 -15.47 8.44 -4.48
CA ASN A 248 -14.22 9.02 -4.94
C ASN A 248 -14.18 10.52 -4.55
N THR A 249 -13.08 10.95 -3.98
CA THR A 249 -12.82 12.37 -3.73
C THR A 249 -12.52 13.10 -5.04
N THR A 250 -12.59 14.43 -5.03
CA THR A 250 -12.17 15.27 -6.16
C THR A 250 -10.74 14.95 -6.61
N TYR A 251 -9.86 14.65 -5.64
CA TYR A 251 -8.48 14.24 -5.95
C TYR A 251 -8.44 12.90 -6.69
N LEU A 252 -9.21 11.91 -6.30
CA LEU A 252 -9.28 10.62 -7.00
C LEU A 252 -9.90 10.76 -8.40
N ILE A 253 -10.74 11.76 -8.65
CA ILE A 253 -11.36 11.99 -9.97
C ILE A 253 -10.38 12.72 -10.91
N PHE A 254 -9.76 13.78 -10.43
CA PHE A 254 -8.98 14.70 -11.28
C PHE A 254 -7.46 14.59 -11.09
N GLY A 255 -6.98 13.92 -10.05
CA GLY A 255 -5.55 13.84 -9.72
C GLY A 255 -4.93 15.23 -9.54
N ASP A 256 -3.75 15.42 -10.12
CA ASP A 256 -2.99 16.67 -10.03
C ASP A 256 -3.39 17.73 -11.08
N TYR A 257 -4.28 17.39 -12.02
CA TYR A 257 -4.66 18.28 -13.13
C TYR A 257 -5.18 19.67 -12.68
N PRO A 258 -6.05 19.79 -11.66
CA PRO A 258 -6.52 21.11 -11.22
C PRO A 258 -5.37 22.03 -10.76
N LEU A 259 -4.37 21.46 -10.07
CA LEU A 259 -3.20 22.21 -9.61
C LEU A 259 -2.31 22.64 -10.78
N LEU A 260 -2.10 21.75 -11.75
CA LEU A 260 -1.31 22.03 -12.95
C LEU A 260 -1.96 23.12 -13.79
N ILE A 261 -3.27 23.06 -14.02
CA ILE A 261 -4.04 24.08 -14.77
C ILE A 261 -3.95 25.44 -14.05
N PHE A 262 -4.15 25.45 -12.72
CA PHE A 262 -4.06 26.68 -11.92
C PHE A 262 -2.66 27.30 -11.98
N SER A 263 -1.61 26.48 -11.84
CA SER A 263 -0.23 26.93 -11.95
C SER A 263 0.08 27.50 -13.34
N PHE A 264 -0.40 26.86 -14.39
CA PHE A 264 -0.25 27.34 -15.76
C PHE A 264 -0.93 28.70 -15.98
N ILE A 265 -2.15 28.88 -15.48
CA ILE A 265 -2.86 30.16 -15.55
C ILE A 265 -2.08 31.27 -14.85
N ILE A 266 -1.54 31.02 -13.66
CA ILE A 266 -0.72 32.02 -12.92
C ILE A 266 0.51 32.40 -13.73
N ILE A 267 1.22 31.43 -14.30
CA ILE A 267 2.42 31.70 -15.12
C ILE A 267 2.04 32.55 -16.34
N LEU A 268 0.95 32.22 -17.00
CA LEU A 268 0.48 32.97 -18.18
C LEU A 268 0.14 34.42 -17.85
N LEU A 269 -0.58 34.64 -16.74
CA LEU A 269 -0.91 35.99 -16.25
C LEU A 269 0.35 36.80 -15.88
N ALA A 270 1.34 36.17 -15.25
CA ALA A 270 2.61 36.80 -14.91
C ALA A 270 3.40 37.22 -16.16
N LEU A 271 3.41 36.39 -17.21
CA LEU A 271 4.06 36.72 -18.50
C LEU A 271 3.36 37.87 -19.24
N ILE A 272 2.04 37.91 -19.21
CA ILE A 272 1.26 39.03 -19.82
C ILE A 272 1.53 40.34 -19.10
N ASN A 273 1.58 40.32 -17.76
CA ASN A 273 1.86 41.53 -16.97
C ASN A 273 3.30 42.03 -17.12
N LYS A 274 4.26 41.17 -17.41
CA LYS A 274 5.66 41.57 -17.63
C LYS A 274 5.85 42.36 -18.95
N ASN A 275 4.93 42.19 -19.90
CA ASN A 275 4.99 42.85 -21.21
C ASN A 275 4.16 44.16 -21.27
N LYS A 276 3.60 44.59 -20.14
CA LYS A 276 3.01 45.93 -19.95
C LYS A 276 3.94 46.77 -19.11
#